data_0ab8d4e27eca67e9f8130296c2454d72
#
_entry.id   0ab8d4e27eca67e9f8130296c2454d72
#
_cell.length_a   1.000
_cell.length_b   1.000
_cell.length_c   1.000
_cell.angle_alpha   90.00
_cell.angle_beta   90.00
_cell.angle_gamma   90.00
#
_symmetry.space_group_name_H-M   'P 1'
#
loop_
_entity.id
_entity.type
_entity.pdbx_description
1 polymer ?
#
loop_
_entity_poly.entity_id
_entity_poly.type
_entity_poly.pdbx_seq_one_letter_code
_entity_poly.pdbx_strand_id
1 'polypeptide(L)'
;MRLLIGLVLSLVIAASIGLSSTWYALTQNLSFGALELGAWKGYPRNGTIGIDPYARAAIARNGELPVGSGDGVAFSTAVDDDGFALDGRCDVVVRGTTPPARYFTITLYTPSGRLVANSLDRYGFTSQELVRDASGEFEITISPRTRPGNWLPTGGIDSYVLMLRFYDTSLGITTRAGREAPMPLIRSTRNCQ
;
A
#
# COMPACT_ATOMS: atom_id res chain seq x y z
N MET A 1 -11.70 -35.30 38.64
CA MET A 1 -11.48 -35.72 37.26
C MET A 1 -12.39 -34.96 36.24
N ARG A 2 -13.70 -34.92 36.42
CA ARG A 2 -14.62 -34.18 35.50
C ARG A 2 -14.35 -32.68 35.40
N LEU A 3 -14.03 -31.98 36.50
CA LEU A 3 -13.67 -30.56 36.51
C LEU A 3 -12.37 -30.27 35.73
N LEU A 4 -11.34 -31.12 35.89
CA LEU A 4 -10.09 -31.00 35.15
C LEU A 4 -10.28 -31.19 33.65
N ILE A 5 -11.10 -32.17 33.26
CA ILE A 5 -11.43 -32.39 31.83
C ILE A 5 -12.18 -31.18 31.27
N GLY A 6 -13.18 -30.65 32.02
CA GLY A 6 -13.92 -29.46 31.61
C GLY A 6 -13.01 -28.23 31.44
N LEU A 7 -12.06 -28.03 32.38
CA LEU A 7 -11.08 -26.94 32.30
C LEU A 7 -10.15 -27.06 31.08
N VAL A 8 -9.62 -28.27 30.84
CA VAL A 8 -8.76 -28.51 29.69
C VAL A 8 -9.52 -28.32 28.38
N LEU A 9 -10.75 -28.81 28.32
CA LEU A 9 -11.59 -28.67 27.11
C LEU A 9 -11.93 -27.20 26.83
N SER A 10 -12.29 -26.42 27.85
CA SER A 10 -12.56 -25.00 27.68
C SER A 10 -11.33 -24.22 27.23
N LEU A 11 -10.15 -24.56 27.75
CA LEU A 11 -8.90 -23.92 27.37
C LEU A 11 -8.51 -24.24 25.92
N VAL A 12 -8.69 -25.50 25.49
CA VAL A 12 -8.44 -25.90 24.10
C VAL A 12 -9.39 -25.17 23.14
N ILE A 13 -10.69 -25.10 23.49
CA ILE A 13 -11.69 -24.39 22.65
C ILE A 13 -11.34 -22.91 22.58
N ALA A 14 -11.03 -22.26 23.70
CA ALA A 14 -10.67 -20.84 23.75
C ALA A 14 -9.39 -20.54 22.93
N ALA A 15 -8.37 -21.38 23.06
CA ALA A 15 -7.14 -21.26 22.28
C ALA A 15 -7.40 -21.44 20.78
N SER A 16 -8.19 -22.45 20.41
CA SER A 16 -8.50 -22.72 19.00
C SER A 16 -9.26 -21.57 18.35
N ILE A 17 -10.29 -21.04 19.02
CA ILE A 17 -11.07 -19.91 18.50
C ILE A 17 -10.21 -18.64 18.46
N GLY A 18 -9.44 -18.36 19.52
CA GLY A 18 -8.58 -17.19 19.61
C GLY A 18 -7.51 -17.17 18.54
N LEU A 19 -6.78 -18.27 18.36
CA LEU A 19 -5.73 -18.37 17.34
C LEU A 19 -6.31 -18.32 15.91
N SER A 20 -7.42 -19.00 15.66
CA SER A 20 -8.07 -19.00 14.34
C SER A 20 -8.60 -17.63 13.96
N SER A 21 -9.24 -16.91 14.90
CA SER A 21 -9.74 -15.55 14.66
C SER A 21 -8.62 -14.55 14.43
N THR A 22 -7.55 -14.65 15.21
CA THR A 22 -6.33 -13.81 15.01
C THR A 22 -5.68 -14.09 13.66
N TRP A 23 -5.50 -15.37 13.31
CA TRP A 23 -4.97 -15.75 12.01
C TRP A 23 -5.82 -15.21 10.87
N TYR A 24 -7.14 -15.33 10.96
CA TYR A 24 -8.08 -14.80 9.98
C TYR A 24 -7.95 -13.29 9.85
N ALA A 25 -7.94 -12.54 10.96
CA ALA A 25 -7.78 -11.09 10.97
C ALA A 25 -6.47 -10.63 10.31
N LEU A 26 -5.36 -11.34 10.54
CA LEU A 26 -4.05 -11.01 9.97
C LEU A 26 -3.91 -11.41 8.50
N THR A 27 -4.65 -12.43 8.02
CA THR A 27 -4.56 -12.89 6.63
C THR A 27 -5.49 -12.17 5.68
N GLN A 28 -6.63 -11.65 6.18
CA GLN A 28 -7.62 -10.95 5.37
C GLN A 28 -7.30 -9.45 5.17
N ASN A 29 -6.12 -8.97 5.56
CA ASN A 29 -5.71 -7.57 5.45
C ASN A 29 -6.79 -6.59 5.97
N LEU A 30 -7.43 -6.97 7.09
CA LEU A 30 -8.44 -6.10 7.71
C LEU A 30 -7.77 -4.77 8.05
N SER A 31 -8.31 -3.68 7.52
CA SER A 31 -7.73 -2.33 7.56
C SER A 31 -7.91 -1.65 8.92
N PHE A 32 -7.57 -2.34 10.03
CA PHE A 32 -7.69 -1.76 11.36
C PHE A 32 -6.81 -0.50 11.48
N GLY A 33 -7.45 0.65 11.69
CA GLY A 33 -6.76 1.92 11.84
C GLY A 33 -6.09 2.46 10.57
N ALA A 34 -6.38 1.88 9.41
CA ALA A 34 -5.93 2.40 8.12
C ALA A 34 -6.69 3.69 7.76
N LEU A 35 -6.00 4.59 7.09
CA LEU A 35 -6.58 5.71 6.37
C LEU A 35 -6.71 5.28 4.90
N GLU A 36 -7.93 5.34 4.37
CA GLU A 36 -8.23 5.01 2.97
C GLU A 36 -8.54 6.30 2.21
N LEU A 37 -7.83 6.53 1.11
CA LEU A 37 -7.94 7.68 0.21
C LEU A 37 -8.06 7.17 -1.24
N GLY A 38 -9.28 6.99 -1.74
CA GLY A 38 -9.52 6.26 -2.98
C GLY A 38 -9.01 4.83 -2.87
N ALA A 39 -8.24 4.37 -3.82
CA ALA A 39 -7.60 3.05 -3.78
C ALA A 39 -6.44 2.93 -2.78
N TRP A 40 -5.93 4.06 -2.27
CA TRP A 40 -4.73 4.08 -1.43
C TRP A 40 -5.05 3.80 0.03
N LYS A 41 -4.27 2.91 0.64
CA LYS A 41 -4.34 2.57 2.08
C LYS A 41 -3.03 2.92 2.77
N GLY A 42 -3.10 3.61 3.88
CA GLY A 42 -1.93 3.97 4.68
C GLY A 42 -2.21 3.89 6.18
N TYR A 43 -1.14 3.83 6.96
CA TYR A 43 -1.22 3.79 8.42
C TYR A 43 -0.48 5.00 9.01
N PRO A 44 -1.15 6.17 9.15
CA PRO A 44 -0.50 7.40 9.61
C PRO A 44 0.08 7.30 11.03
N ARG A 45 -0.41 6.36 11.85
CA ARG A 45 0.11 6.08 13.19
C ARG A 45 1.23 5.04 13.21
N ASN A 46 1.71 4.63 12.03
CA ASN A 46 2.79 3.68 11.94
C ASN A 46 4.06 4.23 12.62
N GLY A 47 4.79 3.38 13.35
CA GLY A 47 5.95 3.80 14.13
C GLY A 47 5.63 4.50 15.47
N THR A 48 4.35 4.67 15.84
CA THR A 48 3.95 5.22 17.14
C THR A 48 3.44 4.15 18.10
N ILE A 49 3.39 4.47 19.40
CA ILE A 49 2.78 3.60 20.43
C ILE A 49 1.26 3.47 20.26
N GLY A 50 0.62 4.42 19.56
CA GLY A 50 -0.83 4.46 19.33
C GLY A 50 -1.29 3.69 18.10
N ILE A 51 -0.42 2.93 17.43
CA ILE A 51 -0.80 2.05 16.33
C ILE A 51 -1.66 0.89 16.82
N ASP A 52 -2.67 0.52 16.03
CA ASP A 52 -3.48 -0.67 16.30
C ASP A 52 -2.62 -1.94 16.38
N PRO A 53 -2.83 -2.84 17.36
CA PRO A 53 -2.01 -4.05 17.52
C PRO A 53 -2.04 -4.99 16.31
N TYR A 54 -3.17 -5.12 15.62
CA TYR A 54 -3.29 -5.95 14.41
C TYR A 54 -2.54 -5.32 13.24
N ALA A 55 -2.63 -3.99 13.07
CA ALA A 55 -1.85 -3.27 12.07
C ALA A 55 -0.35 -3.45 12.32
N ARG A 56 0.10 -3.33 13.57
CA ARG A 56 1.50 -3.59 13.95
C ARG A 56 1.94 -5.01 13.60
N ALA A 57 1.10 -6.00 13.91
CA ALA A 57 1.40 -7.40 13.63
C ALA A 57 1.46 -7.68 12.11
N ALA A 58 0.54 -7.07 11.33
CA ALA A 58 0.54 -7.20 9.87
C ALA A 58 1.80 -6.59 9.25
N ILE A 59 2.21 -5.40 9.67
CA ILE A 59 3.43 -4.71 9.22
C ILE A 59 4.67 -5.55 9.55
N ALA A 60 4.77 -6.04 10.79
CA ALA A 60 5.89 -6.88 11.22
C ALA A 60 5.96 -8.20 10.42
N ARG A 61 4.82 -8.80 10.10
CA ARG A 61 4.73 -10.03 9.29
C ARG A 61 5.16 -9.80 7.85
N ASN A 62 4.80 -8.65 7.27
CA ASN A 62 5.16 -8.31 5.90
C ASN A 62 6.63 -7.86 5.76
N GLY A 63 7.35 -7.69 6.89
CA GLY A 63 8.72 -7.21 6.88
C GLY A 63 8.85 -5.75 6.44
N GLU A 64 7.77 -4.98 6.53
CA GLU A 64 7.78 -3.57 6.18
C GLU A 64 8.56 -2.78 7.23
N LEU A 65 9.48 -1.94 6.76
CA LEU A 65 10.10 -0.91 7.60
C LEU A 65 9.21 0.33 7.58
N PRO A 66 8.50 0.62 8.67
CA PRO A 66 7.65 1.80 8.72
C PRO A 66 8.49 3.07 8.68
N VAL A 67 8.04 4.04 7.88
CA VAL A 67 8.53 5.41 8.02
C VAL A 67 7.98 5.92 9.35
N GLY A 68 8.83 6.49 10.20
CA GLY A 68 8.40 7.09 11.46
C GLY A 68 7.36 8.18 11.22
N SER A 69 6.34 8.27 12.05
CA SER A 69 5.22 9.23 11.86
C SER A 69 5.65 10.70 11.88
N GLY A 70 6.87 10.99 12.38
CA GLY A 70 7.49 12.32 12.30
C GLY A 70 8.20 12.58 10.97
N ASP A 71 8.59 11.52 10.26
CA ASP A 71 9.39 11.61 9.05
C ASP A 71 8.57 11.48 7.75
N GLY A 72 7.38 10.87 7.85
CA GLY A 72 6.53 10.70 6.69
C GLY A 72 5.42 9.67 6.86
N VAL A 73 4.77 9.32 5.75
CA VAL A 73 3.71 8.32 5.68
C VAL A 73 3.80 7.54 4.38
N ALA A 74 3.51 6.24 4.47
CA ALA A 74 3.44 5.36 3.30
C ALA A 74 1.97 4.97 3.04
N PHE A 75 1.60 4.99 1.77
CA PHE A 75 0.34 4.45 1.26
C PHE A 75 0.65 3.35 0.25
N SER A 76 -0.16 2.31 0.26
CA SER A 76 -0.04 1.21 -0.69
C SER A 76 -1.39 0.89 -1.30
N THR A 77 -1.36 0.29 -2.49
CA THR A 77 -2.54 -0.27 -3.12
C THR A 77 -2.17 -1.45 -4.00
N ALA A 78 -3.08 -2.43 -4.08
CA ALA A 78 -3.05 -3.55 -5.01
C ALA A 78 -4.26 -3.54 -5.95
N VAL A 79 -5.08 -2.47 -5.88
CA VAL A 79 -6.28 -2.30 -6.68
C VAL A 79 -6.30 -0.90 -7.32
N ASP A 80 -7.07 -0.73 -8.38
CA ASP A 80 -7.38 0.57 -8.96
C ASP A 80 -8.58 1.24 -8.25
N ASP A 81 -8.95 2.45 -8.67
CA ASP A 81 -10.06 3.21 -8.07
C ASP A 81 -11.44 2.57 -8.32
N ASP A 82 -11.56 1.64 -9.26
CA ASP A 82 -12.76 0.84 -9.49
C ASP A 82 -12.75 -0.46 -8.64
N GLY A 83 -11.69 -0.73 -7.87
CA GLY A 83 -11.53 -1.91 -7.00
C GLY A 83 -11.00 -3.16 -7.71
N PHE A 84 -10.53 -3.06 -8.95
CA PHE A 84 -9.93 -4.20 -9.68
C PHE A 84 -8.46 -4.35 -9.32
N ALA A 85 -8.01 -5.60 -9.20
CA ALA A 85 -6.62 -5.90 -8.91
C ALA A 85 -5.67 -5.35 -10.00
N LEU A 86 -4.53 -4.80 -9.57
CA LEU A 86 -3.49 -4.31 -10.47
C LEU A 86 -2.81 -5.51 -11.16
N ASP A 87 -3.02 -5.60 -12.48
CA ASP A 87 -2.48 -6.67 -13.34
C ASP A 87 -1.29 -6.13 -14.14
N GLY A 88 -0.15 -6.78 -14.00
CA GLY A 88 1.09 -6.37 -14.68
C GLY A 88 1.10 -6.61 -16.20
N ARG A 89 0.10 -7.29 -16.72
CA ARG A 89 -0.10 -7.48 -18.17
C ARG A 89 -0.85 -6.31 -18.82
N CYS A 90 -1.50 -5.49 -17.99
CA CYS A 90 -2.32 -4.36 -18.40
C CYS A 90 -1.56 -3.06 -18.34
N ASP A 91 -2.02 -2.07 -19.08
CA ASP A 91 -1.60 -0.68 -18.87
C ASP A 91 -2.41 -0.12 -17.70
N VAL A 92 -1.70 0.43 -16.72
CA VAL A 92 -2.28 1.13 -15.58
C VAL A 92 -1.74 2.55 -15.58
N VAL A 93 -2.63 3.51 -15.45
CA VAL A 93 -2.30 4.94 -15.40
C VAL A 93 -2.51 5.46 -14.00
N VAL A 94 -1.46 6.05 -13.44
CA VAL A 94 -1.50 6.79 -12.17
C VAL A 94 -1.38 8.26 -12.48
N ARG A 95 -2.46 9.03 -12.26
CA ARG A 95 -2.52 10.44 -12.66
C ARG A 95 -3.07 11.33 -11.56
N GLY A 96 -2.53 12.56 -11.46
CA GLY A 96 -3.04 13.62 -10.61
C GLY A 96 -1.95 14.37 -9.87
N THR A 97 -2.32 14.87 -8.71
CA THR A 97 -1.43 15.56 -7.78
C THR A 97 -1.25 14.77 -6.50
N THR A 98 -0.33 15.19 -5.67
CA THR A 98 -0.11 14.62 -4.34
C THR A 98 -0.34 15.68 -3.26
N PRO A 99 -0.59 15.26 -2.03
CA PRO A 99 -0.54 16.15 -0.88
C PRO A 99 0.79 16.88 -0.79
N PRO A 100 0.85 18.04 -0.14
CA PRO A 100 2.09 18.73 0.11
C PRO A 100 3.07 17.85 0.88
N ALA A 101 4.24 17.63 0.30
CA ALA A 101 5.36 16.91 0.90
C ALA A 101 6.66 17.50 0.33
N ARG A 102 7.71 17.46 1.12
CA ARG A 102 9.04 17.88 0.64
C ARG A 102 9.55 16.96 -0.46
N TYR A 103 9.22 15.68 -0.34
CA TYR A 103 9.67 14.63 -1.24
C TYR A 103 8.71 13.46 -1.22
N PHE A 104 8.50 12.79 -2.33
CA PHE A 104 7.78 11.53 -2.38
C PHE A 104 8.42 10.55 -3.38
N THR A 105 8.12 9.29 -3.19
CA THR A 105 8.49 8.21 -4.10
C THR A 105 7.28 7.36 -4.43
N ILE A 106 7.18 6.92 -5.68
CA ILE A 106 6.23 5.89 -6.11
C ILE A 106 7.02 4.69 -6.64
N THR A 107 6.75 3.50 -6.10
CA THR A 107 7.58 2.32 -6.36
C THR A 107 6.70 1.09 -6.56
N LEU A 108 7.10 0.21 -7.50
CA LEU A 108 6.46 -1.08 -7.72
C LEU A 108 7.10 -2.17 -6.86
N TYR A 109 6.24 -2.91 -6.17
CA TYR A 109 6.63 -4.10 -5.42
C TYR A 109 5.85 -5.33 -5.88
N THR A 110 6.45 -6.48 -5.79
CA THR A 110 5.74 -7.77 -5.86
C THR A 110 4.81 -7.89 -4.64
N PRO A 111 3.78 -8.76 -4.68
CA PRO A 111 2.95 -9.03 -3.50
C PRO A 111 3.75 -9.56 -2.29
N SER A 112 4.96 -10.09 -2.52
CA SER A 112 5.88 -10.53 -1.47
C SER A 112 6.79 -9.42 -0.94
N GLY A 113 6.59 -8.15 -1.34
CA GLY A 113 7.35 -6.99 -0.86
C GLY A 113 8.73 -6.81 -1.48
N ARG A 114 9.06 -7.49 -2.59
CA ARG A 114 10.33 -7.29 -3.31
C ARG A 114 10.14 -6.27 -4.43
N LEU A 115 11.20 -5.59 -4.80
CA LEU A 115 11.20 -4.75 -6.00
C LEU A 115 10.92 -5.61 -7.24
N VAL A 116 10.14 -5.07 -8.17
CA VAL A 116 9.83 -5.74 -9.44
C VAL A 116 11.04 -5.70 -10.35
N ALA A 117 11.70 -6.85 -10.54
CA ALA A 117 12.85 -6.95 -11.41
C ALA A 117 12.47 -6.62 -12.87
N ASN A 118 13.26 -5.79 -13.53
CA ASN A 118 13.08 -5.43 -14.93
C ASN A 118 14.44 -5.10 -15.57
N SER A 119 14.51 -5.16 -16.90
CA SER A 119 15.75 -4.99 -17.67
C SER A 119 16.34 -3.57 -17.64
N LEU A 120 15.59 -2.60 -17.13
CA LEU A 120 16.02 -1.20 -17.05
C LEU A 120 16.44 -0.76 -15.66
N ASP A 121 16.35 -1.67 -14.67
CA ASP A 121 16.56 -1.34 -13.25
C ASP A 121 15.72 -0.16 -12.75
N ARG A 122 14.54 0.06 -13.39
CA ARG A 122 13.61 1.13 -13.06
C ARG A 122 12.50 0.61 -12.17
N TYR A 123 12.60 0.86 -10.88
CA TYR A 123 11.69 0.33 -9.86
C TYR A 123 10.61 1.33 -9.43
N GLY A 124 10.79 2.61 -9.74
CA GLY A 124 9.87 3.66 -9.34
C GLY A 124 10.31 5.02 -9.86
N PHE A 125 9.61 6.05 -9.40
CA PHE A 125 9.96 7.45 -9.61
C PHE A 125 10.06 8.18 -8.28
N THR A 126 10.91 9.18 -8.25
CA THR A 126 10.93 10.20 -7.21
C THR A 126 10.17 11.44 -7.66
N SER A 127 9.75 12.28 -6.72
CA SER A 127 9.05 13.53 -7.04
C SER A 127 9.84 14.48 -7.93
N GLN A 128 11.17 14.32 -7.97
CA GLN A 128 12.08 15.17 -8.74
C GLN A 128 12.29 14.67 -10.18
N GLU A 129 12.05 13.40 -10.45
CA GLU A 129 12.22 12.76 -11.76
C GLU A 129 10.96 12.82 -12.62
N LEU A 130 9.80 13.10 -12.00
CA LEU A 130 8.53 13.11 -12.71
C LEU A 130 8.41 14.32 -13.64
N VAL A 131 8.14 14.04 -14.89
CA VAL A 131 7.67 15.04 -15.85
C VAL A 131 6.22 15.38 -15.48
N ARG A 132 5.94 16.68 -15.32
CA ARG A 132 4.63 17.22 -14.97
C ARG A 132 4.11 18.09 -16.10
N ASP A 133 2.81 18.20 -16.19
CA ASP A 133 2.16 19.15 -17.11
C ASP A 133 2.16 20.58 -16.56
N ALA A 134 1.59 21.52 -17.32
CA ALA A 134 1.52 22.93 -16.94
C ALA A 134 0.65 23.20 -15.70
N SER A 135 -0.24 22.27 -15.32
CA SER A 135 -1.06 22.35 -14.11
C SER A 135 -0.35 21.81 -12.87
N GLY A 136 0.82 21.20 -13.05
CA GLY A 136 1.58 20.53 -12.00
C GLY A 136 1.13 19.08 -11.75
N GLU A 137 0.18 18.56 -12.53
CA GLU A 137 -0.19 17.16 -12.51
C GLU A 137 0.91 16.30 -13.15
N PHE A 138 1.01 15.06 -12.69
CA PHE A 138 1.83 14.04 -13.33
C PHE A 138 0.98 12.87 -13.79
N GLU A 139 1.48 12.19 -14.80
CA GLU A 139 0.93 10.92 -15.27
C GLU A 139 2.06 9.90 -15.34
N ILE A 140 1.87 8.72 -14.74
CA ILE A 140 2.79 7.58 -14.80
C ILE A 140 2.03 6.44 -15.46
N THR A 141 2.56 5.93 -16.56
CA THR A 141 2.05 4.72 -17.19
C THR A 141 2.86 3.52 -16.70
N ILE A 142 2.18 2.56 -16.09
CA ILE A 142 2.74 1.28 -15.67
C ILE A 142 2.33 0.25 -16.72
N SER A 143 3.30 -0.37 -17.39
CA SER A 143 3.02 -1.22 -18.56
C SER A 143 4.15 -2.22 -18.79
N PRO A 144 3.84 -3.43 -19.30
CA PRO A 144 4.86 -4.35 -19.79
C PRO A 144 5.56 -3.88 -21.06
N ARG A 145 4.94 -2.93 -21.77
CA ARG A 145 5.46 -2.34 -23.01
C ARG A 145 5.94 -0.91 -22.77
N THR A 146 6.99 -0.52 -23.48
CA THR A 146 7.51 0.85 -23.43
C THR A 146 6.42 1.87 -23.77
N ARG A 147 6.31 2.91 -22.95
CA ARG A 147 5.36 4.03 -23.12
C ARG A 147 6.10 5.37 -23.08
N PRO A 148 5.60 6.40 -23.77
CA PRO A 148 6.17 7.75 -23.68
C PRO A 148 5.93 8.35 -22.29
N GLY A 149 6.75 9.33 -21.90
CA GLY A 149 6.63 10.06 -20.64
C GLY A 149 7.15 9.27 -19.43
N ASN A 150 6.50 9.44 -18.28
CA ASN A 150 6.87 8.71 -17.08
C ASN A 150 6.33 7.28 -17.18
N TRP A 151 7.20 6.33 -17.50
CA TRP A 151 6.84 4.92 -17.68
C TRP A 151 7.58 4.02 -16.69
N LEU A 152 6.84 3.11 -16.04
CA LEU A 152 7.35 2.06 -15.17
C LEU A 152 7.08 0.69 -15.78
N PRO A 153 8.12 -0.13 -16.01
CA PRO A 153 7.99 -1.48 -16.52
C PRO A 153 7.47 -2.43 -15.44
N THR A 154 6.52 -3.30 -15.80
CA THR A 154 6.00 -4.34 -14.89
C THR A 154 6.89 -5.58 -14.79
N GLY A 155 7.96 -5.67 -15.61
CA GLY A 155 8.86 -6.83 -15.61
C GLY A 155 8.19 -8.17 -15.95
N GLY A 156 6.95 -8.16 -16.44
CA GLY A 156 6.21 -9.37 -16.83
C GLY A 156 5.56 -10.11 -15.66
N ILE A 157 5.40 -9.47 -14.49
CA ILE A 157 4.66 -10.05 -13.36
C ILE A 157 3.15 -9.97 -13.56
N ASP A 158 2.40 -10.93 -12.99
CA ASP A 158 0.94 -10.96 -13.09
C ASP A 158 0.27 -9.93 -12.18
N SER A 159 0.82 -9.68 -11.00
CA SER A 159 0.24 -8.75 -10.02
C SER A 159 1.33 -7.99 -9.27
N TYR A 160 1.00 -6.78 -8.84
CA TYR A 160 1.93 -5.93 -8.11
C TYR A 160 1.21 -5.02 -7.11
N VAL A 161 2.01 -4.42 -6.24
CA VAL A 161 1.58 -3.42 -5.27
C VAL A 161 2.29 -2.11 -5.59
N LEU A 162 1.54 -1.03 -5.65
CA LEU A 162 2.07 0.33 -5.71
C LEU A 162 2.29 0.84 -4.29
N MET A 163 3.45 1.41 -4.04
CA MET A 163 3.79 2.05 -2.77
C MET A 163 4.13 3.51 -3.03
N LEU A 164 3.39 4.41 -2.41
CA LEU A 164 3.60 5.85 -2.45
C LEU A 164 4.04 6.31 -1.05
N ARG A 165 5.27 6.79 -0.95
CA ARG A 165 5.84 7.28 0.31
C ARG A 165 6.02 8.78 0.26
N PHE A 166 5.50 9.47 1.25
CA PHE A 166 5.70 10.90 1.47
C PHE A 166 6.68 11.11 2.61
N TYR A 167 7.60 12.04 2.41
CA TYR A 167 8.59 12.42 3.40
C TYR A 167 8.41 13.91 3.75
N ASP A 168 8.55 14.23 5.04
CA ASP A 168 8.35 15.58 5.55
C ASP A 168 7.00 16.16 5.08
N THR A 169 5.93 15.49 5.52
CA THR A 169 4.54 15.83 5.17
C THR A 169 3.69 15.99 6.42
N SER A 170 2.71 16.89 6.35
CA SER A 170 1.74 17.09 7.43
C SER A 170 0.63 16.03 7.49
N LEU A 171 0.59 15.08 6.55
CA LEU A 171 -0.47 14.05 6.47
C LEU A 171 -0.56 13.13 7.69
N GLY A 172 0.54 12.90 8.40
CA GLY A 172 0.59 12.03 9.58
C GLY A 172 0.05 12.69 10.86
N ILE A 173 -0.08 14.02 10.90
CA ILE A 173 -0.32 14.77 12.14
C ILE A 173 -1.81 15.12 12.34
N THR A 174 -2.60 15.24 11.26
CA THR A 174 -4.01 15.65 11.37
C THR A 174 -4.93 14.72 10.58
N THR A 175 -5.63 13.86 11.32
CA THR A 175 -6.61 12.91 10.79
C THR A 175 -7.76 13.55 10.00
N ARG A 176 -8.01 14.86 10.13
CA ARG A 176 -9.07 15.59 9.41
C ARG A 176 -8.61 16.07 8.04
N ALA A 177 -7.42 16.65 7.94
CA ALA A 177 -6.83 17.06 6.66
C ALA A 177 -6.42 15.85 5.79
N GLY A 178 -6.13 14.71 6.41
CA GLY A 178 -5.77 13.50 5.70
C GLY A 178 -6.90 12.88 4.87
N ARG A 179 -8.17 13.05 5.26
CA ARG A 179 -9.31 12.43 4.55
C ARG A 179 -9.69 13.11 3.23
N GLU A 180 -9.23 14.32 3.00
CA GLU A 180 -9.49 15.12 1.80
C GLU A 180 -8.21 15.44 1.03
N ALA A 181 -7.11 14.76 1.37
CA ALA A 181 -5.83 14.96 0.70
C ALA A 181 -5.92 14.50 -0.75
N PRO A 182 -5.47 15.31 -1.72
CA PRO A 182 -5.48 14.90 -3.11
C PRO A 182 -4.51 13.73 -3.31
N MET A 183 -5.03 12.60 -3.76
CA MET A 183 -4.21 11.43 -4.11
C MET A 183 -4.31 11.17 -5.60
N PRO A 184 -3.23 10.69 -6.24
CA PRO A 184 -3.28 10.36 -7.65
C PRO A 184 -4.25 9.21 -7.90
N LEU A 185 -5.08 9.36 -8.93
CA LEU A 185 -6.06 8.36 -9.37
C LEU A 185 -5.35 7.23 -10.10
N ILE A 186 -5.88 6.03 -9.94
CA ILE A 186 -5.35 4.80 -10.57
C ILE A 186 -6.42 4.22 -11.47
N ARG A 187 -6.11 4.07 -12.74
CA ARG A 187 -7.01 3.48 -13.72
C ARG A 187 -6.33 2.39 -14.53
N SER A 188 -6.95 1.23 -14.59
CA SER A 188 -6.49 0.10 -15.38
C SER A 188 -7.22 0.04 -16.72
N THR A 189 -6.48 -0.26 -17.79
CA THR A 189 -7.08 -0.63 -19.08
C THR A 189 -7.60 -2.06 -18.98
N ARG A 190 -8.91 -2.26 -19.21
CA ARG A 190 -9.56 -3.57 -19.01
C ARG A 190 -9.29 -4.58 -20.12
N ASN A 191 -8.78 -4.15 -21.27
CA ASN A 191 -8.46 -5.02 -22.41
C ASN A 191 -6.96 -5.22 -22.50
N CYS A 192 -6.44 -6.11 -21.65
CA CYS A 192 -5.05 -6.49 -21.62
C CYS A 192 -4.83 -7.67 -22.57
N GLN A 193 -4.08 -7.46 -23.63
CA GLN A 193 -3.54 -8.51 -24.51
C GLN A 193 -2.02 -8.49 -24.50
#